data_9734c74656a621d6e39a03c53177a922
#
_entry.id   9734c74656a621d6e39a03c53177a922
#
_cell.length_a   1.000
_cell.length_b   1.000
_cell.length_c   1.000
_cell.angle_alpha   90.00
_cell.angle_beta   90.00
_cell.angle_gamma   90.00
#
_symmetry.space_group_name_H-M   'P 1'
#
loop_
_entity.id
_entity.type
_entity.pdbx_description
1 polymer ?
#
loop_
_entity_poly.entity_id
_entity_poly.type
_entity_poly.pdbx_seq_one_letter_code
_entity_poly.pdbx_strand_id
1 'polypeptide(L)'
;MKLGKMGGKRGFTLVELLVVIAIIGILIGLLLPAVQAAREAARRMQCTNQLKQLGLAAQNFHDVNDYLPNRSAQYLLRTYNRDGNAFERFSYLTVMLPYIEQNALYQQFTSELDKGSMTPWTTDDPHGNGQRRVWLNTINAFLCPSDGAGKRAEGDLKATSYRINSGDIAMSWEWDECRGVASDGNKLNLNYAGITDGTSNTIFASEACIGSTSNTNKIKGGVALIGGNHGNINFRPVNCAAVRGSDGQFVSGTSVGTTANQLSGTRWADCMGVYTFFFTMLPPNSPSCGVGGLEDWVITSASSYHSGGVNAVLCDGSVRFISETVDAGDQSANAQDVCPNKDRPQDYAGKSVYGVWGAMGSIFGGETDANL
;
A
#
# COMPACT_ATOMS: atom_id res chain seq x y z
N MET A 1 9.57 82.41 10.52
CA MET A 1 10.34 81.22 10.15
C MET A 1 10.38 80.32 11.39
N LYS A 2 9.52 79.27 11.48
CA LYS A 2 9.46 78.36 12.62
C LYS A 2 10.37 77.18 12.31
N LEU A 3 11.45 76.97 13.02
CA LEU A 3 12.32 75.84 12.99
C LEU A 3 11.55 74.66 13.62
N GLY A 4 11.25 73.59 12.78
CA GLY A 4 10.68 72.35 13.23
C GLY A 4 11.70 71.56 14.08
N LYS A 5 11.32 71.17 15.30
CA LYS A 5 12.08 70.24 16.14
C LYS A 5 12.23 68.92 15.40
N MET A 6 13.43 68.59 14.97
CA MET A 6 13.79 67.24 14.54
C MET A 6 13.74 66.31 15.76
N GLY A 7 12.72 65.49 15.83
CA GLY A 7 12.63 64.43 16.83
C GLY A 7 13.82 63.46 16.72
N GLY A 8 14.61 63.39 17.80
CA GLY A 8 15.76 62.51 17.87
C GLY A 8 15.35 61.06 17.65
N LYS A 9 15.89 60.41 16.61
CA LYS A 9 15.77 58.96 16.41
C LYS A 9 16.48 58.27 17.57
N ARG A 10 15.73 57.57 18.43
CA ARG A 10 16.32 56.72 19.46
C ARG A 10 17.07 55.58 18.76
N GLY A 11 18.37 55.50 18.94
CA GLY A 11 19.21 54.42 18.47
C GLY A 11 18.92 53.17 19.31
N PHE A 12 18.87 52.01 18.66
CA PHE A 12 18.70 50.72 19.30
C PHE A 12 20.03 50.28 19.93
N THR A 13 20.03 49.89 21.19
CA THR A 13 21.27 49.42 21.86
C THR A 13 21.57 47.97 21.46
N LEU A 14 22.85 47.59 21.46
CA LEU A 14 23.30 46.24 21.17
C LEU A 14 22.67 45.22 22.12
N VAL A 15 22.46 45.57 23.39
CA VAL A 15 21.83 44.72 24.41
C VAL A 15 20.35 44.48 24.10
N GLU A 16 19.60 45.53 23.69
CA GLU A 16 18.18 45.34 23.30
C GLU A 16 18.03 44.39 22.10
N LEU A 17 18.94 44.50 21.11
CA LEU A 17 18.94 43.60 19.98
C LEU A 17 19.26 42.15 20.43
N LEU A 18 20.24 41.96 21.28
CA LEU A 18 20.70 40.65 21.75
C LEU A 18 19.59 39.94 22.56
N VAL A 19 18.87 40.68 23.43
CA VAL A 19 17.73 40.11 24.19
C VAL A 19 16.60 39.66 23.26
N VAL A 20 16.28 40.48 22.25
CA VAL A 20 15.21 40.14 21.27
C VAL A 20 15.55 38.87 20.50
N ILE A 21 16.78 38.75 19.95
CA ILE A 21 17.17 37.54 19.21
C ILE A 21 17.23 36.31 20.13
N ALA A 22 17.63 36.49 21.40
CA ALA A 22 17.62 35.39 22.37
C ALA A 22 16.18 34.88 22.64
N ILE A 23 15.22 35.78 22.86
CA ILE A 23 13.81 35.45 23.07
C ILE A 23 13.23 34.77 21.81
N ILE A 24 13.48 35.31 20.61
CA ILE A 24 13.04 34.72 19.36
C ILE A 24 13.65 33.34 19.19
N GLY A 25 14.94 33.15 19.48
CA GLY A 25 15.62 31.85 19.42
C GLY A 25 14.98 30.81 20.33
N ILE A 26 14.67 31.19 21.57
CA ILE A 26 13.98 30.31 22.53
C ILE A 26 12.58 29.95 22.03
N LEU A 27 11.80 30.92 21.56
CA LEU A 27 10.44 30.68 21.06
C LEU A 27 10.44 29.74 19.83
N ILE A 28 11.34 30.01 18.88
CA ILE A 28 11.49 29.13 17.69
C ILE A 28 11.92 27.71 18.11
N GLY A 29 12.89 27.63 19.03
CA GLY A 29 13.38 26.33 19.53
C GLY A 29 12.29 25.47 20.19
N LEU A 30 11.32 26.10 20.87
CA LEU A 30 10.18 25.40 21.48
C LEU A 30 9.04 25.15 20.49
N LEU A 31 8.77 26.09 19.58
CA LEU A 31 7.63 25.94 18.65
C LEU A 31 7.90 25.01 17.49
N LEU A 32 9.14 24.94 16.97
CA LEU A 32 9.45 24.14 15.78
C LEU A 32 9.14 22.64 15.95
N PRO A 33 9.56 21.97 17.05
CA PRO A 33 9.20 20.56 17.28
C PRO A 33 7.69 20.36 17.44
N ALA A 34 7.00 21.25 18.13
CA ALA A 34 5.56 21.17 18.34
C ALA A 34 4.77 21.31 17.02
N VAL A 35 5.15 22.25 16.16
CA VAL A 35 4.53 22.43 14.84
C VAL A 35 4.77 21.21 13.94
N GLN A 36 5.97 20.64 13.97
CA GLN A 36 6.27 19.42 13.19
C GLN A 36 5.44 18.23 13.66
N ALA A 37 5.33 18.03 14.99
CA ALA A 37 4.49 16.97 15.56
C ALA A 37 3.01 17.16 15.19
N ALA A 38 2.48 18.39 15.27
CA ALA A 38 1.11 18.69 14.88
C ALA A 38 0.86 18.44 13.39
N ARG A 39 1.81 18.81 12.53
CA ARG A 39 1.72 18.53 11.08
C ARG A 39 1.71 17.03 10.78
N GLU A 40 2.54 16.25 11.46
CA GLU A 40 2.56 14.79 11.24
C GLU A 40 1.28 14.15 11.76
N ALA A 41 0.76 14.56 12.92
CA ALA A 41 -0.54 14.12 13.42
C ALA A 41 -1.66 14.43 12.42
N ALA A 42 -1.67 15.60 11.81
CA ALA A 42 -2.64 15.98 10.78
C ALA A 42 -2.52 15.10 9.52
N ARG A 43 -1.29 14.83 9.04
CA ARG A 43 -1.07 13.90 7.91
C ARG A 43 -1.54 12.48 8.23
N ARG A 44 -1.24 11.98 9.43
CA ARG A 44 -1.72 10.67 9.88
C ARG A 44 -3.25 10.59 9.91
N MET A 45 -3.93 11.62 10.43
CA MET A 45 -5.39 11.68 10.38
C MET A 45 -5.92 11.68 8.94
N GLN A 46 -5.26 12.36 8.02
CA GLN A 46 -5.64 12.34 6.61
C GLN A 46 -5.49 10.95 5.99
N CYS A 47 -4.37 10.23 6.24
CA CYS A 47 -4.17 8.85 5.77
C CYS A 47 -5.23 7.91 6.37
N THR A 48 -5.57 8.05 7.67
CA THR A 48 -6.64 7.30 8.33
C THR A 48 -7.99 7.55 7.65
N ASN A 49 -8.32 8.81 7.32
CA ASN A 49 -9.55 9.15 6.63
C ASN A 49 -9.61 8.58 5.21
N GLN A 50 -8.50 8.56 4.48
CA GLN A 50 -8.43 7.95 3.15
C GLN A 50 -8.65 6.43 3.21
N LEU A 51 -8.04 5.74 4.18
CA LEU A 51 -8.32 4.32 4.43
C LEU A 51 -9.80 4.09 4.80
N LYS A 52 -10.38 4.96 5.64
CA LYS A 52 -11.80 4.88 5.97
C LYS A 52 -12.68 5.02 4.72
N GLN A 53 -12.36 5.95 3.82
CA GLN A 53 -13.06 6.11 2.54
C GLN A 53 -12.92 4.85 1.66
N LEU A 54 -11.73 4.22 1.62
CA LEU A 54 -11.54 2.95 0.90
C LEU A 54 -12.38 1.83 1.51
N GLY A 55 -12.45 1.73 2.84
CA GLY A 55 -13.31 0.75 3.51
C GLY A 55 -14.79 0.96 3.20
N LEU A 56 -15.27 2.20 3.26
CA LEU A 56 -16.65 2.54 2.87
C LEU A 56 -16.92 2.26 1.38
N ALA A 57 -15.96 2.55 0.51
CA ALA A 57 -16.06 2.24 -0.91
C ALA A 57 -16.17 0.72 -1.16
N ALA A 58 -15.44 -0.10 -0.40
CA ALA A 58 -15.53 -1.55 -0.48
C ALA A 58 -16.90 -2.07 -0.01
N GLN A 59 -17.48 -1.48 1.04
CA GLN A 59 -18.83 -1.80 1.50
C GLN A 59 -19.87 -1.45 0.43
N ASN A 60 -19.83 -0.23 -0.10
CA ASN A 60 -20.72 0.21 -1.17
C ASN A 60 -20.58 -0.64 -2.44
N PHE A 61 -19.34 -1.08 -2.76
CA PHE A 61 -19.11 -2.01 -3.86
C PHE A 61 -19.80 -3.36 -3.58
N HIS A 62 -19.64 -3.89 -2.37
CA HIS A 62 -20.27 -5.14 -1.94
C HIS A 62 -21.80 -5.06 -2.00
N ASP A 63 -22.40 -3.96 -1.55
CA ASP A 63 -23.85 -3.77 -1.57
C ASP A 63 -24.46 -3.82 -2.98
N VAL A 64 -23.67 -3.46 -3.99
CA VAL A 64 -24.10 -3.48 -5.39
C VAL A 64 -23.80 -4.81 -6.09
N ASN A 65 -22.69 -5.46 -5.72
CA ASN A 65 -22.15 -6.61 -6.46
C ASN A 65 -22.27 -7.95 -5.71
N ASP A 66 -22.71 -7.95 -4.43
CA ASP A 66 -22.81 -9.11 -3.52
C ASP A 66 -21.46 -9.80 -3.20
N TYR A 67 -20.32 -9.16 -3.49
CA TYR A 67 -18.97 -9.62 -3.13
C TYR A 67 -18.02 -8.44 -2.93
N LEU A 68 -16.90 -8.68 -2.23
CA LEU A 68 -15.86 -7.68 -1.98
C LEU A 68 -15.00 -7.43 -3.23
N PRO A 69 -14.41 -6.23 -3.37
CA PRO A 69 -13.46 -5.98 -4.45
C PRO A 69 -12.31 -6.99 -4.41
N ASN A 70 -12.11 -7.71 -5.51
CA ASN A 70 -11.04 -8.67 -5.67
C ASN A 70 -9.72 -7.98 -6.02
N ARG A 71 -8.57 -8.62 -5.76
CA ARG A 71 -7.25 -8.09 -6.16
C ARG A 71 -7.19 -7.68 -7.63
N SER A 72 -7.81 -8.49 -8.50
CA SER A 72 -7.95 -8.24 -9.93
C SER A 72 -9.39 -7.88 -10.29
N ALA A 73 -9.54 -6.84 -11.06
CA ALA A 73 -10.82 -6.41 -11.62
C ALA A 73 -11.37 -7.34 -12.72
N GLN A 74 -10.69 -8.43 -13.01
CA GLN A 74 -10.94 -9.32 -14.15
C GLN A 74 -12.39 -9.79 -14.24
N TYR A 75 -13.01 -10.16 -13.11
CA TYR A 75 -14.38 -10.67 -13.11
C TYR A 75 -15.40 -9.67 -13.66
N LEU A 76 -15.34 -8.43 -13.19
CA LEU A 76 -16.21 -7.35 -13.69
C LEU A 76 -15.89 -6.95 -15.13
N LEU A 77 -14.63 -7.09 -15.54
CA LEU A 77 -14.17 -6.70 -16.87
C LEU A 77 -14.33 -7.81 -17.93
N ARG A 78 -14.72 -9.03 -17.55
CA ARG A 78 -14.97 -10.15 -18.48
C ARG A 78 -16.01 -9.83 -19.55
N THR A 79 -16.98 -9.00 -19.25
CA THR A 79 -17.98 -8.51 -20.22
C THR A 79 -17.37 -7.72 -21.37
N TYR A 80 -16.21 -7.14 -21.17
CA TYR A 80 -15.48 -6.33 -22.15
C TYR A 80 -14.40 -7.13 -22.91
N ASN A 81 -14.09 -8.36 -22.49
CA ASN A 81 -13.01 -9.15 -23.08
C ASN A 81 -13.52 -10.12 -24.14
N ARG A 82 -13.19 -9.88 -25.40
CA ARG A 82 -13.40 -10.84 -26.50
C ARG A 82 -12.18 -11.70 -26.83
N ASP A 83 -10.95 -11.32 -26.40
CA ASP A 83 -9.68 -11.91 -26.85
C ASP A 83 -8.71 -12.40 -25.75
N GLY A 84 -9.12 -12.44 -24.50
CA GLY A 84 -8.55 -13.40 -23.51
C GLY A 84 -7.46 -12.93 -22.55
N ASN A 85 -6.61 -11.92 -22.78
CA ASN A 85 -5.36 -11.85 -21.99
C ASN A 85 -4.99 -10.53 -21.32
N ALA A 86 -5.59 -9.38 -21.60
CA ALA A 86 -5.06 -8.10 -21.13
C ALA A 86 -5.74 -7.52 -19.87
N PHE A 87 -6.95 -8.00 -19.52
CA PHE A 87 -7.73 -7.42 -18.41
C PHE A 87 -7.45 -8.05 -17.05
N GLU A 88 -6.70 -9.15 -17.01
CA GLU A 88 -6.42 -9.92 -15.79
C GLU A 88 -5.61 -9.16 -14.74
N ARG A 89 -4.88 -8.12 -15.15
CA ARG A 89 -3.97 -7.38 -14.28
C ARG A 89 -4.51 -6.04 -13.76
N PHE A 90 -5.75 -5.65 -14.05
CA PHE A 90 -6.30 -4.44 -13.45
C PHE A 90 -6.64 -4.65 -11.97
N SER A 91 -6.18 -3.73 -11.13
CA SER A 91 -6.30 -3.83 -9.68
C SER A 91 -7.73 -3.53 -9.18
N TYR A 92 -8.01 -3.91 -7.92
CA TYR A 92 -9.23 -3.58 -7.19
C TYR A 92 -9.54 -2.07 -7.17
N LEU A 93 -8.51 -1.21 -7.21
CA LEU A 93 -8.68 0.24 -7.20
C LEU A 93 -9.41 0.76 -8.45
N THR A 94 -9.30 0.06 -9.58
CA THR A 94 -9.99 0.46 -10.82
C THR A 94 -11.50 0.33 -10.70
N VAL A 95 -11.99 -0.74 -10.08
CA VAL A 95 -13.44 -0.99 -9.89
C VAL A 95 -14.01 -0.22 -8.71
N MET A 96 -13.16 0.30 -7.83
CA MET A 96 -13.56 1.16 -6.72
C MET A 96 -13.72 2.64 -7.10
N LEU A 97 -13.27 3.06 -8.28
CA LEU A 97 -13.34 4.47 -8.74
C LEU A 97 -14.74 5.10 -8.58
N PRO A 98 -15.86 4.44 -8.95
CA PRO A 98 -17.19 5.03 -8.78
C PRO A 98 -17.55 5.32 -7.32
N TYR A 99 -17.03 4.51 -6.39
CA TYR A 99 -17.36 4.55 -4.97
C TYR A 99 -16.48 5.52 -4.16
N ILE A 100 -15.49 6.16 -4.84
CA ILE A 100 -14.61 7.20 -4.28
C ILE A 100 -14.74 8.52 -5.07
N GLU A 101 -15.92 8.79 -5.62
CA GLU A 101 -16.23 10.00 -6.38
C GLU A 101 -15.41 10.19 -7.67
N GLN A 102 -14.85 9.12 -8.22
CA GLN A 102 -14.09 9.14 -9.49
C GLN A 102 -14.87 8.53 -10.65
N ASN A 103 -16.19 8.75 -10.71
CA ASN A 103 -17.07 8.16 -11.72
C ASN A 103 -16.68 8.56 -13.15
N ALA A 104 -16.24 9.81 -13.38
CA ALA A 104 -15.79 10.25 -14.70
C ALA A 104 -14.55 9.47 -15.19
N LEU A 105 -13.58 9.18 -14.30
CA LEU A 105 -12.44 8.34 -14.63
C LEU A 105 -12.85 6.88 -14.87
N TYR A 106 -13.83 6.36 -14.14
CA TYR A 106 -14.36 5.02 -14.38
C TYR A 106 -15.06 4.90 -15.73
N GLN A 107 -15.87 5.87 -16.10
CA GLN A 107 -16.51 5.91 -17.44
C GLN A 107 -15.46 5.98 -18.56
N GLN A 108 -14.41 6.79 -18.39
CA GLN A 108 -13.30 6.81 -19.33
C GLN A 108 -12.63 5.44 -19.40
N PHE A 109 -12.32 4.80 -18.26
CA PHE A 109 -11.71 3.49 -18.18
C PHE A 109 -12.54 2.43 -18.92
N THR A 110 -13.84 2.34 -18.66
CA THR A 110 -14.72 1.37 -19.33
C THR A 110 -14.83 1.63 -20.83
N SER A 111 -14.89 2.91 -21.25
CA SER A 111 -14.92 3.26 -22.68
C SER A 111 -13.63 2.91 -23.41
N GLU A 112 -12.50 2.88 -22.71
CA GLU A 112 -11.22 2.44 -23.28
C GLU A 112 -11.16 0.91 -23.41
N LEU A 113 -11.77 0.15 -22.47
CA LEU A 113 -11.84 -1.32 -22.51
C LEU A 113 -12.57 -1.83 -23.78
N ASP A 114 -13.57 -1.13 -24.27
CA ASP A 114 -14.33 -1.52 -25.45
C ASP A 114 -13.51 -1.45 -26.77
N LYS A 115 -12.30 -0.86 -26.72
CA LYS A 115 -11.50 -0.56 -27.92
C LYS A 115 -10.34 -1.52 -28.15
N GLY A 116 -10.19 -2.57 -27.36
CA GLY A 116 -9.17 -3.60 -27.57
C GLY A 116 -8.22 -3.84 -26.41
N SER A 117 -7.16 -4.60 -26.67
CA SER A 117 -6.20 -5.05 -25.67
C SER A 117 -5.55 -3.88 -24.92
N MET A 118 -5.75 -3.84 -23.60
CA MET A 118 -5.18 -2.83 -22.71
C MET A 118 -4.45 -3.46 -21.55
N THR A 119 -3.32 -2.86 -21.20
CA THR A 119 -2.53 -3.29 -20.03
C THR A 119 -2.30 -2.10 -19.09
N PRO A 120 -2.31 -2.30 -17.77
CA PRO A 120 -2.19 -1.20 -16.80
C PRO A 120 -0.80 -0.56 -16.74
N TRP A 121 0.13 -0.97 -17.59
CA TRP A 121 1.48 -0.43 -17.67
C TRP A 121 1.78 0.31 -18.98
N THR A 122 0.86 0.34 -19.94
CA THR A 122 1.05 1.10 -21.18
C THR A 122 0.91 2.59 -20.95
N THR A 123 1.75 3.38 -21.62
CA THR A 123 1.78 4.84 -21.49
C THR A 123 1.45 5.56 -22.80
N ASP A 124 1.18 4.82 -23.86
CA ASP A 124 0.80 5.33 -25.17
C ASP A 124 -0.55 6.08 -25.17
N ASP A 125 -0.75 6.92 -26.17
CA ASP A 125 -2.03 7.55 -26.44
C ASP A 125 -2.92 6.59 -27.26
N PRO A 126 -3.99 6.03 -26.67
CA PRO A 126 -4.82 5.05 -27.35
C PRO A 126 -5.61 5.60 -28.53
N HIS A 127 -5.73 6.92 -28.61
CA HIS A 127 -6.64 7.59 -29.56
C HIS A 127 -5.90 8.50 -30.54
N GLY A 128 -4.59 8.74 -30.37
CA GLY A 128 -3.82 9.67 -31.18
C GLY A 128 -4.31 11.13 -31.08
N ASN A 129 -5.08 11.45 -30.04
CA ASN A 129 -5.72 12.76 -29.84
C ASN A 129 -5.23 13.49 -28.57
N GLY A 130 -4.15 13.00 -27.93
CA GLY A 130 -3.62 13.55 -26.69
C GLY A 130 -4.37 13.09 -25.45
N GLN A 131 -5.32 12.16 -25.55
CA GLN A 131 -6.04 11.64 -24.40
C GLN A 131 -5.17 10.64 -23.64
N ARG A 132 -4.94 10.92 -22.37
CA ARG A 132 -4.10 10.10 -21.49
C ARG A 132 -4.87 8.89 -20.98
N ARG A 133 -4.17 7.76 -20.82
CA ARG A 133 -4.70 6.58 -20.14
C ARG A 133 -5.14 6.92 -18.71
N VAL A 134 -6.22 6.28 -18.24
CA VAL A 134 -6.81 6.55 -16.92
C VAL A 134 -5.78 6.36 -15.80
N TRP A 135 -4.92 5.33 -15.87
CA TRP A 135 -3.90 5.04 -14.86
C TRP A 135 -2.70 6.01 -14.87
N LEU A 136 -2.66 6.95 -15.81
CA LEU A 136 -1.72 8.08 -15.78
C LEU A 136 -2.26 9.28 -14.98
N ASN A 137 -3.46 9.17 -14.40
CA ASN A 137 -4.01 10.20 -13.51
C ASN A 137 -3.63 9.93 -12.06
N THR A 138 -3.19 10.99 -11.37
CA THR A 138 -2.97 10.94 -9.93
C THR A 138 -4.30 11.03 -9.20
N ILE A 139 -4.59 10.06 -8.35
CA ILE A 139 -5.78 10.04 -7.50
C ILE A 139 -5.33 10.29 -6.07
N ASN A 140 -5.61 11.48 -5.56
CA ASN A 140 -5.14 11.90 -4.23
C ASN A 140 -5.68 11.00 -3.11
N ALA A 141 -6.86 10.40 -3.28
CA ALA A 141 -7.42 9.42 -2.34
C ALA A 141 -6.55 8.16 -2.19
N PHE A 142 -5.68 7.86 -3.16
CA PHE A 142 -4.78 6.71 -3.12
C PHE A 142 -3.38 7.04 -2.57
N LEU A 143 -3.13 8.27 -2.15
CA LEU A 143 -1.79 8.72 -1.73
C LEU A 143 -1.79 9.20 -0.28
N CYS A 144 -0.99 8.56 0.55
CA CYS A 144 -0.73 9.06 1.90
C CYS A 144 0.16 10.33 1.83
N PRO A 145 -0.25 11.46 2.41
CA PRO A 145 0.53 12.70 2.35
C PRO A 145 1.88 12.65 3.09
N SER A 146 2.09 11.66 3.96
CA SER A 146 3.40 11.40 4.60
C SER A 146 4.35 10.66 3.67
N ASP A 147 3.87 10.09 2.55
CA ASP A 147 4.69 9.44 1.54
C ASP A 147 5.06 10.42 0.42
N GLY A 148 6.27 10.96 0.47
CA GLY A 148 6.76 11.92 -0.50
C GLY A 148 6.97 11.36 -1.90
N ALA A 149 7.06 10.03 -2.07
CA ALA A 149 7.29 9.37 -3.35
C ALA A 149 6.03 9.31 -4.24
N GLY A 150 4.84 9.60 -3.69
CA GLY A 150 3.58 9.61 -4.43
C GLY A 150 3.51 10.65 -5.55
N LYS A 151 4.31 11.71 -5.50
CA LYS A 151 4.37 12.75 -6.53
C LYS A 151 5.36 12.35 -7.63
N ARG A 152 4.88 11.67 -8.64
CA ARG A 152 5.69 11.28 -9.81
C ARG A 152 5.57 12.28 -10.94
N ALA A 153 6.59 12.28 -11.81
CA ALA A 153 6.61 13.15 -12.99
C ALA A 153 5.41 12.90 -13.92
N GLU A 154 5.10 13.90 -14.73
CA GLU A 154 4.08 13.77 -15.76
C GLU A 154 4.50 12.70 -16.80
N GLY A 155 3.54 11.88 -17.25
CA GLY A 155 3.80 10.76 -18.16
C GLY A 155 4.14 9.44 -17.48
N ASP A 156 4.64 9.46 -16.24
CA ASP A 156 4.89 8.24 -15.47
C ASP A 156 3.57 7.59 -15.00
N LEU A 157 3.59 6.27 -14.84
CA LEU A 157 2.52 5.53 -14.17
C LEU A 157 2.31 6.08 -12.77
N LYS A 158 1.07 6.14 -12.32
CA LYS A 158 0.73 6.77 -11.04
C LYS A 158 0.62 5.75 -9.92
N ALA A 159 1.00 6.18 -8.73
CA ALA A 159 1.25 5.34 -7.58
C ALA A 159 0.05 5.24 -6.63
N THR A 160 0.11 4.25 -5.72
CA THR A 160 -0.77 4.11 -4.56
C THR A 160 0.02 3.83 -3.29
N SER A 161 -0.42 4.42 -2.18
CA SER A 161 0.05 4.12 -0.82
C SER A 161 -0.84 3.09 -0.11
N TYR A 162 -1.86 2.54 -0.78
CA TYR A 162 -2.82 1.63 -0.16
C TYR A 162 -2.88 0.32 -0.92
N ARG A 163 -2.79 -0.79 -0.17
CA ARG A 163 -2.75 -2.14 -0.73
C ARG A 163 -3.78 -3.03 -0.07
N ILE A 164 -4.39 -3.89 -0.86
CA ILE A 164 -5.33 -4.90 -0.39
C ILE A 164 -4.58 -6.07 0.26
N ASN A 165 -5.20 -6.69 1.24
CA ASN A 165 -4.65 -7.81 2.01
C ASN A 165 -4.75 -9.13 1.24
N SER A 166 -3.60 -9.75 0.96
CA SER A 166 -3.50 -11.09 0.34
C SER A 166 -3.29 -12.22 1.37
N GLY A 167 -3.32 -11.91 2.67
CA GLY A 167 -3.20 -12.90 3.72
C GLY A 167 -1.77 -13.25 4.10
N ASP A 168 -1.61 -14.44 4.63
CA ASP A 168 -0.38 -14.92 5.26
C ASP A 168 0.33 -16.03 4.47
N ILE A 169 0.09 -16.11 3.16
CA ILE A 169 0.79 -17.03 2.25
C ILE A 169 1.33 -16.24 1.07
N ALA A 170 2.65 -16.37 0.80
CA ALA A 170 3.26 -15.78 -0.39
C ALA A 170 2.67 -16.39 -1.67
N MET A 171 2.42 -15.55 -2.65
CA MET A 171 1.76 -15.94 -3.89
C MET A 171 2.53 -15.46 -5.11
N SER A 172 2.43 -16.22 -6.20
CA SER A 172 2.71 -15.79 -7.56
C SER A 172 1.48 -15.11 -8.16
N TRP A 173 1.69 -14.35 -9.22
CA TRP A 173 0.61 -13.76 -10.02
C TRP A 173 -0.30 -14.81 -10.68
N GLU A 174 0.20 -16.04 -10.87
CA GLU A 174 -0.52 -17.16 -11.48
C GLU A 174 -1.55 -17.84 -10.56
N TRP A 175 -1.50 -17.55 -9.25
CA TRP A 175 -2.38 -18.19 -8.28
C TRP A 175 -3.60 -17.32 -8.00
N ASP A 176 -4.77 -17.89 -8.30
CA ASP A 176 -6.05 -17.18 -8.25
C ASP A 176 -6.60 -16.98 -6.84
N GLU A 177 -6.08 -17.69 -5.83
CA GLU A 177 -6.64 -17.73 -4.49
C GLU A 177 -5.61 -17.36 -3.42
N CYS A 178 -6.05 -16.66 -2.37
CA CYS A 178 -5.24 -16.31 -1.21
C CYS A 178 -6.02 -16.54 0.08
N ARG A 179 -5.35 -16.52 1.22
CA ARG A 179 -6.01 -16.58 2.53
C ARG A 179 -6.51 -15.23 3.03
N GLY A 180 -6.21 -14.16 2.32
CA GLY A 180 -6.70 -12.80 2.59
C GLY A 180 -7.96 -12.47 1.78
N VAL A 181 -8.37 -11.22 1.87
CA VAL A 181 -9.55 -10.69 1.15
C VAL A 181 -9.29 -10.46 -0.35
N ALA A 182 -8.05 -10.42 -0.75
CA ALA A 182 -7.64 -10.16 -2.15
C ALA A 182 -7.73 -11.41 -3.04
N SER A 183 -8.79 -12.21 -2.88
CA SER A 183 -9.03 -13.36 -3.76
C SER A 183 -9.15 -12.94 -5.22
N ASP A 184 -8.74 -13.78 -6.15
CA ASP A 184 -9.02 -13.57 -7.57
C ASP A 184 -10.43 -14.04 -7.89
N GLY A 185 -11.21 -13.17 -8.52
CA GLY A 185 -12.62 -13.40 -8.85
C GLY A 185 -12.92 -14.54 -9.82
N ASN A 186 -11.89 -15.31 -10.24
CA ASN A 186 -12.11 -16.49 -11.06
C ASN A 186 -12.75 -17.67 -10.32
N LYS A 187 -12.55 -17.75 -8.98
CA LYS A 187 -12.98 -18.91 -8.19
C LYS A 187 -13.78 -18.59 -6.94
N LEU A 188 -13.62 -17.41 -6.35
CA LEU A 188 -14.30 -17.01 -5.11
C LEU A 188 -14.75 -15.55 -5.19
N ASN A 189 -16.05 -15.35 -5.37
CA ASN A 189 -16.69 -14.09 -5.02
C ASN A 189 -16.80 -14.04 -3.49
N LEU A 190 -15.73 -13.59 -2.82
CA LEU A 190 -15.72 -13.46 -1.38
C LEU A 190 -16.74 -12.40 -0.96
N ASN A 191 -17.73 -12.80 -0.18
CA ASN A 191 -18.64 -11.89 0.51
C ASN A 191 -18.33 -11.85 2.01
N TYR A 192 -19.01 -10.99 2.77
CA TYR A 192 -18.80 -10.88 4.21
C TYR A 192 -19.08 -12.18 4.98
N ALA A 193 -19.98 -13.04 4.50
CA ALA A 193 -20.25 -14.33 5.13
C ALA A 193 -19.06 -15.32 4.99
N GLY A 194 -18.21 -15.12 4.00
CA GLY A 194 -16.99 -15.91 3.81
C GLY A 194 -15.84 -15.50 4.72
N ILE A 195 -15.94 -14.38 5.45
CA ILE A 195 -14.94 -13.93 6.42
C ILE A 195 -15.32 -14.51 7.80
N THR A 196 -14.94 -15.76 8.05
CA THR A 196 -15.36 -16.49 9.26
C THR A 196 -14.63 -16.04 10.52
N ASP A 197 -13.45 -15.41 10.39
CA ASP A 197 -12.68 -14.85 11.51
C ASP A 197 -13.27 -13.52 12.03
N GLY A 198 -14.27 -12.99 11.31
CA GLY A 198 -14.98 -11.77 11.64
C GLY A 198 -14.45 -10.54 10.91
N THR A 199 -15.38 -9.74 10.39
CA THR A 199 -15.05 -8.54 9.61
C THR A 199 -14.31 -7.46 10.41
N SER A 200 -14.48 -7.44 11.74
CA SER A 200 -13.77 -6.54 12.67
C SER A 200 -12.38 -7.02 13.07
N ASN A 201 -11.98 -8.23 12.69
CA ASN A 201 -10.67 -8.82 12.97
C ASN A 201 -9.82 -8.97 11.71
N THR A 202 -10.43 -8.94 10.53
CA THR A 202 -9.73 -9.16 9.26
C THR A 202 -9.45 -7.84 8.55
N ILE A 203 -8.19 -7.65 8.15
CA ILE A 203 -7.75 -6.46 7.41
C ILE A 203 -8.26 -6.52 5.96
N PHE A 204 -8.87 -5.44 5.49
CA PHE A 204 -9.18 -5.23 4.08
C PHE A 204 -7.98 -4.65 3.34
N ALA A 205 -7.45 -3.52 3.81
CA ALA A 205 -6.31 -2.84 3.18
C ALA A 205 -5.43 -2.13 4.21
N SER A 206 -4.17 -1.90 3.87
CA SER A 206 -3.20 -1.20 4.71
C SER A 206 -2.36 -0.22 3.91
N GLU A 207 -1.68 0.68 4.64
CA GLU A 207 -0.64 1.53 4.09
C GLU A 207 0.55 0.70 3.59
N ALA A 208 1.16 1.15 2.48
CA ALA A 208 2.45 0.67 2.02
C ALA A 208 3.22 1.80 1.32
N CYS A 209 4.49 1.92 1.65
CA CYS A 209 5.37 2.96 1.10
C CYS A 209 5.60 2.76 -0.40
N ILE A 210 5.58 3.87 -1.13
CA ILE A 210 5.85 3.92 -2.56
C ILE A 210 7.36 3.93 -2.79
N GLY A 211 7.82 3.14 -3.74
CA GLY A 211 9.22 3.10 -4.16
C GLY A 211 9.63 4.31 -4.99
N SER A 212 10.90 4.69 -4.87
CA SER A 212 11.51 5.76 -5.66
C SER A 212 12.90 5.32 -6.14
N THR A 213 13.26 5.69 -7.35
CA THR A 213 14.59 5.40 -7.92
C THR A 213 15.73 6.01 -7.11
N SER A 214 15.47 7.07 -6.35
CA SER A 214 16.45 7.69 -5.44
C SER A 214 16.63 6.95 -4.11
N ASN A 215 15.76 5.98 -3.79
CA ASN A 215 15.69 5.33 -2.49
C ASN A 215 15.48 3.80 -2.58
N THR A 216 15.98 3.16 -3.64
CA THR A 216 15.77 1.72 -3.88
C THR A 216 16.37 0.82 -2.80
N ASN A 217 17.42 1.27 -2.12
CA ASN A 217 18.08 0.56 -1.02
C ASN A 217 17.40 0.73 0.34
N LYS A 218 16.34 1.54 0.45
CA LYS A 218 15.57 1.70 1.70
C LYS A 218 14.52 0.60 1.83
N ILE A 219 14.32 0.11 3.03
CA ILE A 219 13.29 -0.88 3.37
C ILE A 219 11.89 -0.32 3.04
N LYS A 220 11.61 0.94 3.41
CA LYS A 220 10.34 1.61 3.09
C LYS A 220 10.31 2.00 1.62
N GLY A 221 9.53 1.27 0.84
CA GLY A 221 9.36 1.48 -0.59
C GLY A 221 10.37 0.75 -1.49
N GLY A 222 11.48 0.23 -0.96
CA GLY A 222 12.37 -0.67 -1.68
C GLY A 222 11.87 -2.11 -1.68
N VAL A 223 12.35 -2.90 -2.65
CA VAL A 223 12.09 -4.34 -2.74
C VAL A 223 13.42 -5.04 -3.00
N ALA A 224 13.83 -5.90 -2.08
CA ALA A 224 15.02 -6.71 -2.23
C ALA A 224 14.77 -7.85 -3.20
N LEU A 225 15.74 -8.14 -4.06
CA LEU A 225 15.75 -9.34 -4.90
C LEU A 225 16.59 -10.40 -4.21
N ILE A 226 15.93 -11.40 -3.65
CA ILE A 226 16.61 -12.51 -2.99
C ILE A 226 16.66 -13.72 -3.91
N GLY A 227 17.78 -14.47 -3.87
CA GLY A 227 18.04 -15.55 -4.80
C GLY A 227 17.01 -16.69 -4.67
N GLY A 228 16.61 -17.25 -5.81
CA GLY A 228 15.68 -18.36 -5.93
C GLY A 228 15.25 -18.51 -7.40
N ASN A 229 14.76 -19.71 -7.75
CA ASN A 229 14.14 -19.93 -9.05
C ASN A 229 12.63 -19.66 -8.95
N HIS A 230 12.01 -19.28 -10.06
CA HIS A 230 10.57 -19.24 -10.22
C HIS A 230 9.94 -20.55 -9.70
N GLY A 231 8.85 -20.42 -8.94
CA GLY A 231 8.15 -21.57 -8.38
C GLY A 231 8.78 -22.17 -7.11
N ASN A 232 9.74 -21.49 -6.47
CA ASN A 232 10.30 -21.96 -5.21
C ASN A 232 9.33 -21.67 -4.05
N ILE A 233 8.45 -22.63 -3.77
CA ILE A 233 7.49 -22.62 -2.66
C ILE A 233 8.15 -22.57 -1.27
N ASN A 234 9.49 -22.68 -1.19
CA ASN A 234 10.27 -22.59 0.05
C ASN A 234 10.66 -21.14 0.40
N PHE A 235 10.02 -20.16 -0.21
CA PHE A 235 10.26 -18.75 0.12
C PHE A 235 9.73 -18.42 1.52
N ARG A 236 10.62 -18.42 2.51
CA ARG A 236 10.29 -18.18 3.91
C ARG A 236 10.43 -16.71 4.27
N PRO A 237 9.55 -16.14 5.12
CA PRO A 237 9.65 -14.75 5.55
C PRO A 237 10.98 -14.40 6.19
N VAL A 238 11.60 -15.33 6.93
CA VAL A 238 12.91 -15.13 7.58
C VAL A 238 14.00 -14.76 6.57
N ASN A 239 13.95 -15.27 5.34
CA ASN A 239 14.92 -14.93 4.30
C ASN A 239 14.78 -13.47 3.86
N CYS A 240 13.54 -12.97 3.83
CA CYS A 240 13.26 -11.58 3.58
C CYS A 240 13.64 -10.70 4.78
N ALA A 241 13.35 -11.13 6.00
CA ALA A 241 13.74 -10.43 7.21
C ALA A 241 15.27 -10.27 7.32
N ALA A 242 16.04 -11.25 6.87
CA ALA A 242 17.49 -11.29 6.93
C ALA A 242 18.18 -10.18 6.10
N VAL A 243 17.50 -9.60 5.11
CA VAL A 243 18.07 -8.48 4.31
C VAL A 243 17.88 -7.11 4.99
N ARG A 244 17.33 -7.07 6.21
CA ARG A 244 17.21 -5.84 7.01
C ARG A 244 18.58 -5.41 7.51
N GLY A 245 19.07 -4.28 7.05
CA GLY A 245 20.27 -3.60 7.54
C GLY A 245 19.95 -2.55 8.60
N SER A 246 20.96 -1.78 8.97
CA SER A 246 20.84 -0.63 9.88
C SER A 246 20.15 0.55 9.19
N ASP A 247 19.68 1.51 9.98
CA ASP A 247 19.18 2.82 9.53
C ASP A 247 18.05 2.76 8.50
N GLY A 248 17.23 1.68 8.54
CA GLY A 248 16.12 1.50 7.62
C GLY A 248 16.53 1.20 6.18
N GLN A 249 17.74 0.74 5.96
CA GLN A 249 18.27 0.30 4.66
C GLN A 249 18.37 -1.23 4.59
N PHE A 250 18.52 -1.76 3.38
CA PHE A 250 18.91 -3.14 3.17
C PHE A 250 20.40 -3.34 3.52
N VAL A 251 20.77 -4.57 3.85
CA VAL A 251 22.17 -4.98 4.01
C VAL A 251 22.96 -4.61 2.77
N SER A 252 24.20 -4.13 2.95
CA SER A 252 25.08 -3.76 1.84
C SER A 252 25.31 -4.96 0.89
N GLY A 253 25.15 -4.72 -0.41
CA GLY A 253 25.26 -5.76 -1.44
C GLY A 253 23.95 -6.49 -1.73
N THR A 254 22.84 -6.19 -1.04
CA THR A 254 21.53 -6.72 -1.40
C THR A 254 21.14 -6.22 -2.80
N SER A 255 20.79 -7.14 -3.69
CA SER A 255 20.20 -6.78 -4.98
C SER A 255 18.82 -6.19 -4.75
N VAL A 256 18.48 -5.10 -5.44
CA VAL A 256 17.21 -4.39 -5.29
C VAL A 256 16.59 -4.07 -6.65
N GLY A 257 15.27 -3.96 -6.68
CA GLY A 257 14.57 -3.47 -7.86
C GLY A 257 14.91 -2.01 -8.14
N THR A 258 15.31 -1.67 -9.35
CA THR A 258 15.76 -0.32 -9.75
C THR A 258 14.93 0.30 -10.86
N THR A 259 14.14 -0.47 -11.59
CA THR A 259 13.32 0.01 -12.70
C THR A 259 12.19 0.90 -12.22
N ALA A 260 12.16 2.16 -12.62
CA ALA A 260 11.27 3.21 -12.11
C ALA A 260 9.78 2.82 -12.08
N ASN A 261 9.29 2.13 -13.12
CA ASN A 261 7.90 1.71 -13.22
C ASN A 261 7.61 0.33 -12.59
N GLN A 262 8.61 -0.31 -11.96
CA GLN A 262 8.49 -1.61 -11.31
C GLN A 262 8.77 -1.55 -9.80
N LEU A 263 8.85 -0.35 -9.23
CA LEU A 263 9.05 -0.18 -7.79
C LEU A 263 7.73 -0.36 -7.03
N SER A 264 7.87 -0.57 -5.73
CA SER A 264 6.77 -0.74 -4.78
C SER A 264 5.69 0.34 -4.96
N GLY A 265 4.43 -0.07 -5.18
CA GLY A 265 3.28 0.83 -5.26
C GLY A 265 3.25 1.82 -6.43
N THR A 266 4.09 1.64 -7.46
CA THR A 266 4.24 2.63 -8.54
C THR A 266 3.17 2.56 -9.63
N ARG A 267 2.27 1.57 -9.56
CA ARG A 267 1.18 1.37 -10.53
C ARG A 267 -0.12 1.07 -9.77
N TRP A 268 -0.95 2.11 -9.54
CA TRP A 268 -2.20 1.91 -8.80
C TRP A 268 -3.20 1.01 -9.54
N ALA A 269 -3.16 0.97 -10.86
CA ALA A 269 -4.09 0.19 -11.67
C ALA A 269 -3.63 -1.26 -11.92
N ASP A 270 -2.41 -1.65 -11.54
CA ASP A 270 -1.83 -2.97 -11.80
C ASP A 270 -1.94 -3.88 -10.56
N CYS A 271 -2.55 -5.06 -10.70
CA CYS A 271 -2.81 -5.98 -9.59
C CYS A 271 -1.65 -6.89 -9.21
N MET A 272 -0.41 -6.57 -9.60
CA MET A 272 0.75 -7.35 -9.15
C MET A 272 1.12 -7.06 -7.70
N GLY A 273 1.70 -8.06 -7.03
CA GLY A 273 2.02 -8.02 -5.60
C GLY A 273 2.87 -6.84 -5.17
N VAL A 274 3.83 -6.46 -5.98
CA VAL A 274 4.69 -5.31 -5.69
C VAL A 274 3.94 -3.97 -5.74
N TYR A 275 2.78 -3.90 -6.42
CA TYR A 275 2.07 -2.63 -6.63
C TYR A 275 0.89 -2.43 -5.68
N THR A 276 -0.04 -3.41 -5.60
CA THR A 276 -1.36 -3.17 -5.01
C THR A 276 -1.82 -4.15 -3.95
N PHE A 277 -1.02 -5.15 -3.58
CA PHE A 277 -1.35 -5.98 -2.44
C PHE A 277 -0.16 -6.22 -1.49
N PHE A 278 -0.45 -6.64 -0.26
CA PHE A 278 0.53 -6.94 0.77
C PHE A 278 0.16 -8.23 1.50
N PHE A 279 1.14 -8.77 2.24
CA PHE A 279 1.03 -9.99 3.03
C PHE A 279 1.24 -9.72 4.51
N THR A 280 0.59 -10.52 5.35
CA THR A 280 0.71 -10.47 6.81
C THR A 280 1.70 -11.50 7.37
N MET A 281 2.75 -11.82 6.60
CA MET A 281 3.79 -12.78 6.98
C MET A 281 4.92 -12.13 7.80
N LEU A 282 5.22 -10.88 7.54
CA LEU A 282 6.21 -10.07 8.24
C LEU A 282 5.54 -8.86 8.89
N PRO A 283 5.96 -8.46 10.10
CA PRO A 283 5.36 -7.33 10.79
C PRO A 283 5.48 -6.04 9.96
N PRO A 284 4.64 -5.03 10.20
CA PRO A 284 4.70 -3.75 9.50
C PRO A 284 6.11 -3.13 9.51
N ASN A 285 6.45 -2.40 8.46
CA ASN A 285 7.76 -1.80 8.23
C ASN A 285 8.91 -2.80 8.06
N SER A 286 8.60 -4.06 7.78
CA SER A 286 9.61 -5.06 7.41
C SER A 286 10.06 -4.93 5.95
N PRO A 287 11.19 -5.55 5.55
CA PRO A 287 11.59 -5.66 4.17
C PRO A 287 10.50 -6.25 3.28
N SER A 288 10.39 -5.74 2.05
CA SER A 288 9.67 -6.41 0.98
C SER A 288 10.66 -7.09 0.05
N CYS A 289 10.35 -8.29 -0.43
CA CYS A 289 11.27 -9.09 -1.23
C CYS A 289 10.58 -9.73 -2.43
N GLY A 290 11.32 -9.87 -3.53
CA GLY A 290 10.95 -10.66 -4.69
C GLY A 290 11.94 -11.78 -4.97
N VAL A 291 11.47 -12.90 -5.52
CA VAL A 291 12.28 -14.03 -5.99
C VAL A 291 12.15 -14.11 -7.50
N GLY A 292 13.29 -14.13 -8.21
CA GLY A 292 13.29 -14.14 -9.68
C GLY A 292 12.99 -12.80 -10.34
N GLY A 293 12.21 -11.92 -9.70
CA GLY A 293 11.84 -10.59 -10.21
C GLY A 293 10.91 -9.84 -9.27
N LEU A 294 10.53 -8.63 -9.66
CA LEU A 294 9.58 -7.81 -8.90
C LEU A 294 8.11 -8.14 -9.21
N GLU A 295 7.85 -8.73 -10.37
CA GLU A 295 6.53 -9.11 -10.84
C GLU A 295 6.31 -10.63 -10.79
N ASP A 296 6.97 -11.31 -9.87
CA ASP A 296 6.90 -12.76 -9.68
C ASP A 296 6.50 -13.08 -8.22
N TRP A 297 7.09 -14.12 -7.62
CA TRP A 297 6.89 -14.42 -6.21
C TRP A 297 7.40 -13.29 -5.33
N VAL A 298 6.52 -12.68 -4.55
CA VAL A 298 6.86 -11.56 -3.68
C VAL A 298 6.27 -11.74 -2.28
N ILE A 299 7.00 -11.26 -1.28
CA ILE A 299 6.46 -10.88 0.04
C ILE A 299 6.53 -9.36 0.09
N THR A 300 5.40 -8.70 0.03
CA THR A 300 5.29 -7.25 0.22
C THR A 300 4.73 -6.97 1.60
N SER A 301 5.47 -6.22 2.41
CA SER A 301 5.09 -5.87 3.77
C SER A 301 4.28 -4.58 3.79
N ALA A 302 3.29 -4.50 4.67
CA ALA A 302 2.68 -3.24 5.04
C ALA A 302 3.75 -2.28 5.56
N SER A 303 3.71 -1.02 5.18
CA SER A 303 4.73 -0.05 5.60
C SER A 303 4.22 1.38 5.55
N SER A 304 4.73 2.23 6.44
CA SER A 304 4.33 3.63 6.49
C SER A 304 5.48 4.51 6.99
N TYR A 305 5.43 5.79 6.62
CA TYR A 305 6.32 6.82 7.19
C TYR A 305 5.82 7.32 8.54
N HIS A 306 4.63 6.92 9.01
CA HIS A 306 4.19 7.16 10.37
C HIS A 306 5.07 6.41 11.38
N SER A 307 5.31 7.01 12.53
CA SER A 307 6.19 6.41 13.55
C SER A 307 5.53 5.19 14.19
N GLY A 308 6.25 4.07 14.24
CA GLY A 308 5.94 2.89 15.04
C GLY A 308 4.95 1.90 14.44
N GLY A 309 4.48 2.08 13.19
CA GLY A 309 3.57 1.12 12.58
C GLY A 309 2.84 1.65 11.34
N VAL A 310 1.70 1.07 11.03
CA VAL A 310 0.87 1.38 9.86
C VAL A 310 -0.60 1.58 10.26
N ASN A 311 -1.34 2.36 9.49
CA ASN A 311 -2.80 2.32 9.56
C ASN A 311 -3.34 1.23 8.63
N ALA A 312 -4.32 0.47 9.10
CA ALA A 312 -5.02 -0.54 8.32
C ALA A 312 -6.53 -0.37 8.49
N VAL A 313 -7.28 -0.55 7.41
CA VAL A 313 -8.74 -0.62 7.43
C VAL A 313 -9.18 -2.07 7.48
N LEU A 314 -10.10 -2.39 8.39
CA LEU A 314 -10.68 -3.72 8.55
C LEU A 314 -11.89 -3.88 7.62
N CYS A 315 -12.36 -5.12 7.45
CA CYS A 315 -13.49 -5.42 6.57
C CYS A 315 -14.81 -4.79 7.04
N ASP A 316 -14.95 -4.46 8.34
CA ASP A 316 -16.08 -3.68 8.89
C ASP A 316 -15.96 -2.17 8.60
N GLY A 317 -14.89 -1.75 7.90
CA GLY A 317 -14.60 -0.34 7.62
C GLY A 317 -14.00 0.44 8.79
N SER A 318 -13.73 -0.15 9.94
CA SER A 318 -12.97 0.51 11.02
C SER A 318 -11.50 0.62 10.64
N VAL A 319 -10.82 1.68 11.10
CA VAL A 319 -9.38 1.87 10.88
C VAL A 319 -8.65 1.72 12.19
N ARG A 320 -7.62 0.87 12.21
CA ARG A 320 -6.74 0.65 13.36
C ARG A 320 -5.30 0.97 13.01
N PHE A 321 -4.56 1.44 14.00
CA PHE A 321 -3.11 1.55 13.92
C PHE A 321 -2.48 0.26 14.44
N ILE A 322 -1.69 -0.40 13.59
CA ILE A 322 -1.01 -1.64 13.92
C ILE A 322 0.47 -1.34 14.16
N SER A 323 0.96 -1.73 15.33
CA SER A 323 2.36 -1.54 15.69
C SER A 323 3.28 -2.39 14.81
N GLU A 324 4.48 -1.88 14.52
CA GLU A 324 5.55 -2.68 13.91
C GLU A 324 6.12 -3.77 14.84
N THR A 325 5.72 -3.76 16.12
CA THR A 325 6.06 -4.77 17.13
C THR A 325 4.91 -5.75 17.38
N VAL A 326 3.89 -5.78 16.52
CA VAL A 326 2.81 -6.76 16.60
C VAL A 326 3.39 -8.17 16.54
N ASP A 327 2.80 -9.11 17.28
CA ASP A 327 3.19 -10.52 17.20
C ASP A 327 3.01 -11.04 15.76
N ALA A 328 4.12 -11.37 15.13
CA ALA A 328 4.21 -11.95 13.79
C ALA A 328 4.68 -13.41 13.79
N GLY A 329 4.58 -14.10 14.91
CA GLY A 329 4.78 -15.54 15.06
C GLY A 329 6.12 -16.05 14.54
N ASP A 330 6.13 -17.26 13.99
CA ASP A 330 7.32 -17.94 13.49
C ASP A 330 7.60 -17.62 12.02
N GLN A 331 8.50 -16.69 11.78
CA GLN A 331 8.91 -16.28 10.42
C GLN A 331 9.81 -17.33 9.72
N SER A 332 10.32 -18.34 10.45
CA SER A 332 11.05 -19.47 9.88
C SER A 332 10.12 -20.55 9.31
N ALA A 333 8.85 -20.55 9.74
CA ALA A 333 7.82 -21.41 9.18
C ALA A 333 7.37 -20.92 7.81
N ASN A 334 6.83 -21.84 7.02
CA ASN A 334 6.06 -21.53 5.85
C ASN A 334 4.63 -22.05 6.07
N ALA A 335 3.61 -21.25 5.85
CA ALA A 335 2.23 -21.68 5.97
C ALA A 335 1.93 -22.92 5.08
N GLN A 336 2.66 -23.08 3.99
CA GLN A 336 2.60 -24.28 3.15
C GLN A 336 3.10 -25.55 3.83
N ASP A 337 3.99 -25.45 4.83
CA ASP A 337 4.51 -26.62 5.56
C ASP A 337 3.44 -27.26 6.45
N VAL A 338 2.48 -26.46 6.93
CA VAL A 338 1.39 -26.90 7.80
C VAL A 338 0.10 -27.19 7.04
N CYS A 339 0.02 -26.80 5.76
CA CYS A 339 -1.12 -27.05 4.92
C CYS A 339 -1.16 -28.53 4.51
N PRO A 340 -2.29 -29.24 4.71
CA PRO A 340 -2.46 -30.63 4.28
C PRO A 340 -2.33 -30.84 2.76
N ASN A 341 -2.77 -29.85 1.98
CA ASN A 341 -2.63 -29.85 0.54
C ASN A 341 -1.62 -28.75 0.12
N LYS A 342 -0.39 -29.17 -0.17
CA LYS A 342 0.71 -28.27 -0.56
C LYS A 342 0.49 -27.59 -1.90
N ASP A 343 -0.34 -28.16 -2.77
CA ASP A 343 -0.68 -27.61 -4.07
C ASP A 343 -1.75 -26.51 -3.97
N ARG A 344 -2.48 -26.48 -2.84
CA ARG A 344 -3.54 -25.50 -2.56
C ARG A 344 -3.43 -24.94 -1.13
N PRO A 345 -2.36 -24.25 -0.78
CA PRO A 345 -2.15 -23.73 0.57
C PRO A 345 -3.20 -22.67 0.96
N GLN A 346 -3.84 -22.04 0.02
CA GLN A 346 -4.94 -21.10 0.20
C GLN A 346 -6.20 -21.74 0.81
N ASP A 347 -6.40 -23.05 0.64
CA ASP A 347 -7.50 -23.79 1.23
C ASP A 347 -7.26 -24.15 2.71
N TYR A 348 -6.11 -23.77 3.26
CA TYR A 348 -5.77 -24.06 4.65
C TYR A 348 -6.65 -23.27 5.63
N ALA A 349 -7.56 -23.94 6.30
CA ALA A 349 -8.49 -23.40 7.28
C ALA A 349 -7.95 -23.45 8.74
N GLY A 350 -6.64 -23.57 8.90
CA GLY A 350 -5.99 -23.58 10.22
C GLY A 350 -5.45 -22.22 10.63
N LYS A 351 -5.03 -22.14 11.90
CA LYS A 351 -4.43 -20.92 12.47
C LYS A 351 -3.20 -20.47 11.70
N SER A 352 -3.02 -19.16 11.63
CA SER A 352 -1.81 -18.57 11.08
C SER A 352 -0.57 -18.95 11.89
N VAL A 353 0.52 -19.30 11.22
CA VAL A 353 1.82 -19.49 11.87
C VAL A 353 2.51 -18.16 12.21
N TYR A 354 1.97 -17.05 11.70
CA TYR A 354 2.52 -15.70 11.84
C TYR A 354 1.80 -14.87 12.93
N GLY A 355 1.36 -15.55 14.00
CA GLY A 355 0.80 -14.90 15.19
C GLY A 355 -0.41 -14.01 14.92
N VAL A 356 -0.56 -12.97 15.73
CA VAL A 356 -1.69 -12.02 15.64
C VAL A 356 -1.72 -11.32 14.28
N TRP A 357 -0.53 -10.94 13.76
CA TRP A 357 -0.45 -10.26 12.47
C TRP A 357 -0.95 -11.13 11.32
N GLY A 358 -0.54 -12.41 11.28
CA GLY A 358 -1.00 -13.37 10.29
C GLY A 358 -2.51 -13.64 10.42
N ALA A 359 -3.01 -13.79 11.66
CA ALA A 359 -4.43 -13.97 11.95
C ALA A 359 -5.29 -12.83 11.42
N MET A 360 -4.84 -11.58 11.58
CA MET A 360 -5.53 -10.41 11.01
C MET A 360 -5.55 -10.40 9.46
N GLY A 361 -4.65 -11.13 8.83
CA GLY A 361 -4.60 -11.28 7.37
C GLY A 361 -5.50 -12.38 6.84
N SER A 362 -5.83 -13.39 7.64
CA SER A 362 -6.65 -14.55 7.26
C SER A 362 -8.15 -14.23 7.31
N ILE A 363 -8.91 -14.88 6.43
CA ILE A 363 -10.39 -14.79 6.41
C ILE A 363 -11.07 -15.99 7.06
N PHE A 364 -10.32 -17.09 7.30
CA PHE A 364 -10.86 -18.37 7.81
C PHE A 364 -9.83 -19.19 8.61
N GLY A 365 -8.97 -18.56 9.38
CA GLY A 365 -8.01 -19.22 10.29
C GLY A 365 -8.65 -19.80 11.56
N GLY A 366 -9.91 -19.46 11.86
CA GLY A 366 -10.60 -19.81 13.10
C GLY A 366 -10.10 -18.99 14.31
N GLU A 367 -9.59 -17.78 14.07
CA GLU A 367 -8.93 -16.89 15.03
C GLU A 367 -9.81 -15.68 15.31
N THR A 368 -10.85 -15.88 16.13
CA THR A 368 -11.83 -14.83 16.47
C THR A 368 -11.34 -13.83 17.53
N ASP A 369 -10.20 -14.11 18.20
CA ASP A 369 -9.66 -13.34 19.31
C ASP A 369 -8.27 -12.74 18.98
N ALA A 370 -8.16 -12.04 17.87
CA ALA A 370 -6.95 -11.22 17.60
C ALA A 370 -6.95 -10.02 18.57
N ASN A 371 -6.61 -10.29 19.85
CA ASN A 371 -6.39 -9.24 20.85
C ASN A 371 -5.10 -8.49 20.50
N LEU A 372 -5.26 -7.28 19.98
CA LEU A 372 -4.18 -6.31 19.73
C LEU A 372 -3.73 -5.63 21.01
#